data_cdf19cc2f515f06a0c28e4e83d9625a1
#
_entry.id   cdf19cc2f515f06a0c28e4e83d9625a1
#
_cell.length_a   1.000
_cell.length_b   1.000
_cell.length_c   1.000
_cell.angle_alpha   90.00
_cell.angle_beta   90.00
_cell.angle_gamma   90.00
#
_symmetry.space_group_name_H-M   'P 1'
#
loop_
_entity.id
_entity.type
_entity.pdbx_description
1 polymer ?
#
loop_
_entity_poly.entity_id
_entity_poly.type
_entity_poly.pdbx_seq_one_letter_code
_entity_poly.pdbx_strand_id
1 'polypeptide(L)'
;MVFFLVQCLKLIKMKINNFSAGPSKIPNEVINTIKGSIENFNNLGYSILEISHRSSEFLDIVNNSKILFSQLLNIPSNYEIVFLQGGATFQNSFLPLNFPNLNKDIIFLLTGTWGKKTYDDFNLLFVNNLNKITYNNHTLKQLTDEISLTNQDKMFLTSNETIDGIQLRNFNSFNKQLYIDMSSDICSYKFSWENVEYVFAGAQKNLGIPGLTIIIFDPNKLNVQNIPSYLNLQNHLDKNSLFNTPPTFSIYVLYEMLNWMKNLGGLEYIENLNRVKSESVYAFLDSHEDIIQVPVNDEFRSLSNIIFNFKNKDYDKAFLEFGKENGFIGLNGHRSVGGIRVSNYNSITKNMIDDLLSLLNDFILKNDNK
;
A
#
# COMPACT_ATOMS: atom_id res chain seq x y z
N MET A 1 2.54 -13.85 -40.73
CA MET A 1 3.11 -12.49 -40.61
C MET A 1 2.03 -11.42 -40.56
N VAL A 2 1.07 -11.35 -41.50
CA VAL A 2 -0.04 -10.34 -41.51
C VAL A 2 -0.95 -10.44 -40.27
N PHE A 3 -1.28 -11.65 -39.81
CA PHE A 3 -2.12 -11.85 -38.63
C PHE A 3 -1.43 -11.38 -37.32
N PHE A 4 -0.12 -11.56 -37.23
CA PHE A 4 0.68 -11.07 -36.10
C PHE A 4 0.80 -9.54 -36.09
N LEU A 5 0.95 -8.92 -37.26
CA LEU A 5 0.97 -7.46 -37.44
C LEU A 5 -0.39 -6.82 -37.10
N VAL A 6 -1.50 -7.44 -37.48
CA VAL A 6 -2.86 -6.96 -37.15
C VAL A 6 -3.14 -7.08 -35.65
N GLN A 7 -2.68 -8.13 -34.99
CA GLN A 7 -2.77 -8.29 -33.54
C GLN A 7 -1.88 -7.26 -32.82
N CYS A 8 -0.65 -7.02 -33.28
CA CYS A 8 0.21 -5.95 -32.75
C CYS A 8 -0.37 -4.55 -32.97
N LEU A 9 -0.97 -4.26 -34.11
CA LEU A 9 -1.61 -2.97 -34.39
C LEU A 9 -2.89 -2.77 -33.56
N LYS A 10 -3.65 -3.81 -33.23
CA LYS A 10 -4.77 -3.74 -32.26
C LYS A 10 -4.28 -3.42 -30.85
N LEU A 11 -3.18 -4.01 -30.42
CA LEU A 11 -2.56 -3.76 -29.11
C LEU A 11 -2.03 -2.33 -28.97
N ILE A 12 -1.54 -1.71 -30.06
CA ILE A 12 -0.99 -0.34 -30.06
C ILE A 12 -2.11 0.73 -29.87
N LYS A 13 -3.37 0.39 -30.16
CA LYS A 13 -4.52 1.32 -30.01
C LYS A 13 -5.40 1.04 -28.79
N MET A 14 -5.18 -0.06 -28.06
CA MET A 14 -6.02 -0.43 -26.94
C MET A 14 -5.62 0.36 -25.69
N LYS A 15 -6.55 1.07 -25.06
CA LYS A 15 -6.38 1.71 -23.77
C LYS A 15 -6.15 0.61 -22.72
N ILE A 16 -5.05 0.70 -21.98
CA ILE A 16 -4.76 -0.26 -20.90
C ILE A 16 -5.19 0.31 -19.56
N ASN A 17 -6.10 -0.37 -18.88
CA ASN A 17 -6.52 -0.12 -17.52
C ASN A 17 -5.75 -1.08 -16.58
N ASN A 18 -4.74 -0.55 -15.88
CA ASN A 18 -3.86 -1.33 -15.00
C ASN A 18 -4.33 -1.25 -13.54
N PHE A 19 -4.81 -2.36 -13.00
CA PHE A 19 -5.25 -2.55 -11.61
C PHE A 19 -4.29 -3.40 -10.77
N SER A 20 -3.01 -3.46 -11.15
CA SER A 20 -2.01 -4.27 -10.45
C SER A 20 -1.84 -3.84 -9.00
N ALA A 21 -1.73 -4.83 -8.11
CA ALA A 21 -1.62 -4.60 -6.66
C ALA A 21 -0.24 -4.13 -6.18
N GLY A 22 0.77 -4.21 -7.03
CA GLY A 22 2.12 -3.74 -6.77
C GLY A 22 3.19 -4.57 -7.51
N PRO A 23 4.07 -3.93 -8.29
CA PRO A 23 4.05 -2.50 -8.62
C PRO A 23 2.75 -2.03 -9.24
N SER A 24 2.25 -0.90 -8.77
CA SER A 24 0.96 -0.36 -9.19
C SER A 24 1.10 0.66 -10.33
N LYS A 25 -0.05 1.13 -10.83
CA LYS A 25 -0.10 2.22 -11.79
C LYS A 25 0.52 3.50 -11.21
N ILE A 26 1.30 4.21 -12.01
CA ILE A 26 1.78 5.58 -11.75
C ILE A 26 0.88 6.56 -12.53
N PRO A 27 0.53 7.74 -11.98
CA PRO A 27 -0.20 8.77 -12.72
C PRO A 27 0.55 9.22 -13.98
N ASN A 28 -0.16 9.51 -15.06
CA ASN A 28 0.45 9.90 -16.32
C ASN A 28 1.23 11.22 -16.20
N GLU A 29 0.76 12.13 -15.35
CA GLU A 29 1.40 13.39 -15.04
C GLU A 29 2.79 13.14 -14.44
N VAL A 30 2.89 12.24 -13.47
CA VAL A 30 4.15 11.83 -12.84
C VAL A 30 5.07 11.13 -13.84
N ILE A 31 4.54 10.23 -14.68
CA ILE A 31 5.32 9.59 -15.75
C ILE A 31 5.92 10.61 -16.70
N ASN A 32 5.17 11.64 -17.09
CA ASN A 32 5.65 12.68 -18.00
C ASN A 32 6.77 13.52 -17.36
N THR A 33 6.63 13.87 -16.08
CA THR A 33 7.68 14.58 -15.32
C THR A 33 8.95 13.74 -15.23
N ILE A 34 8.83 12.47 -14.87
CA ILE A 34 9.95 11.53 -14.79
C ILE A 34 10.66 11.38 -16.14
N LYS A 35 9.91 11.27 -17.23
CA LYS A 35 10.48 11.15 -18.58
C LYS A 35 11.38 12.34 -18.91
N GLY A 36 10.93 13.56 -18.66
CA GLY A 36 11.75 14.76 -18.86
C GLY A 36 13.02 14.76 -18.00
N SER A 37 12.90 14.32 -16.75
CA SER A 37 14.03 14.27 -15.81
C SER A 37 15.05 13.16 -16.12
N ILE A 38 14.64 12.09 -16.78
CA ILE A 38 15.58 11.07 -17.30
C ILE A 38 16.42 11.64 -18.44
N GLU A 39 15.84 12.51 -19.29
CA GLU A 39 16.56 13.14 -20.40
C GLU A 39 17.49 14.24 -19.88
N ASN A 40 17.00 15.15 -19.03
CA ASN A 40 17.76 16.28 -18.51
C ASN A 40 17.12 16.80 -17.22
N PHE A 41 17.66 16.36 -16.07
CA PHE A 41 17.13 16.76 -14.77
C PHE A 41 17.38 18.24 -14.48
N ASN A 42 16.30 19.00 -14.27
CA ASN A 42 16.34 20.44 -13.92
C ASN A 42 17.29 21.29 -14.80
N ASN A 43 17.48 20.92 -16.08
CA ASN A 43 18.40 21.58 -17.00
C ASN A 43 19.88 21.52 -16.57
N LEU A 44 20.27 20.53 -15.76
CA LEU A 44 21.65 20.35 -15.32
C LEU A 44 22.56 19.72 -16.37
N GLY A 45 22.01 19.28 -17.51
CA GLY A 45 22.77 18.65 -18.58
C GLY A 45 23.04 17.16 -18.39
N TYR A 46 22.45 16.53 -17.36
CA TYR A 46 22.53 15.10 -17.08
C TYR A 46 21.20 14.55 -16.52
N SER A 47 21.08 13.22 -16.50
CA SER A 47 19.88 12.51 -16.07
C SER A 47 19.75 12.47 -14.55
N ILE A 48 18.49 12.43 -14.05
CA ILE A 48 18.20 12.09 -12.63
C ILE A 48 18.78 10.71 -12.23
N LEU A 49 19.00 9.82 -13.18
CA LEU A 49 19.60 8.50 -12.92
C LEU A 49 21.09 8.57 -12.56
N GLU A 50 21.75 9.67 -12.91
CA GLU A 50 23.19 9.91 -12.69
C GLU A 50 23.44 10.81 -11.47
N ILE A 51 22.38 11.29 -10.79
CA ILE A 51 22.49 12.26 -9.69
C ILE A 51 23.26 11.67 -8.51
N SER A 52 24.22 12.44 -8.00
CA SER A 52 24.88 12.08 -6.75
C SER A 52 23.89 12.23 -5.57
N HIS A 53 23.78 11.18 -4.74
CA HIS A 53 23.00 11.27 -3.50
C HIS A 53 23.55 12.28 -2.47
N ARG A 54 24.71 12.91 -2.76
CA ARG A 54 25.34 13.93 -1.92
C ARG A 54 25.24 15.34 -2.52
N SER A 55 24.65 15.48 -3.72
CA SER A 55 24.44 16.79 -4.31
C SER A 55 23.35 17.56 -3.56
N SER A 56 23.41 18.90 -3.62
CA SER A 56 22.41 19.81 -3.06
C SER A 56 21.00 19.50 -3.58
N GLU A 57 20.90 19.25 -4.88
CA GLU A 57 19.63 18.97 -5.58
C GLU A 57 18.98 17.69 -5.06
N PHE A 58 19.78 16.65 -4.79
CA PHE A 58 19.22 15.41 -4.24
C PHE A 58 18.86 15.55 -2.74
N LEU A 59 19.67 16.27 -1.99
CA LEU A 59 19.32 16.62 -0.59
C LEU A 59 18.00 17.37 -0.51
N ASP A 60 17.76 18.30 -1.44
CA ASP A 60 16.49 19.03 -1.53
C ASP A 60 15.32 18.08 -1.84
N ILE A 61 15.50 17.10 -2.73
CA ILE A 61 14.49 16.07 -3.01
C ILE A 61 14.13 15.31 -1.72
N VAL A 62 15.13 14.84 -0.97
CA VAL A 62 14.92 14.10 0.28
C VAL A 62 14.17 14.97 1.31
N ASN A 63 14.64 16.19 1.55
CA ASN A 63 14.07 17.09 2.53
C ASN A 63 12.64 17.51 2.17
N ASN A 64 12.41 17.89 0.92
CA ASN A 64 11.08 18.27 0.45
C ASN A 64 10.10 17.09 0.45
N SER A 65 10.57 15.86 0.20
CA SER A 65 9.74 14.66 0.34
C SER A 65 9.26 14.49 1.79
N LYS A 66 10.13 14.66 2.78
CA LYS A 66 9.76 14.61 4.21
C LYS A 66 8.77 15.70 4.58
N ILE A 67 9.00 16.93 4.11
CA ILE A 67 8.08 18.06 4.33
C ILE A 67 6.69 17.76 3.73
N LEU A 68 6.63 17.27 2.50
CA LEU A 68 5.38 16.91 1.83
C LEU A 68 4.64 15.79 2.57
N PHE A 69 5.34 14.77 3.04
CA PHE A 69 4.74 13.72 3.88
C PHE A 69 4.14 14.30 5.15
N SER A 70 4.91 15.14 5.87
CA SER A 70 4.43 15.75 7.10
C SER A 70 3.19 16.61 6.88
N GLN A 71 3.13 17.35 5.77
CA GLN A 71 1.96 18.15 5.40
C GLN A 71 0.75 17.30 5.01
N LEU A 72 0.95 16.27 4.18
CA LEU A 72 -0.15 15.42 3.70
C LEU A 72 -0.78 14.58 4.80
N LEU A 73 0.04 14.02 5.68
CA LEU A 73 -0.41 13.11 6.74
C LEU A 73 -0.59 13.79 8.10
N ASN A 74 -0.34 15.11 8.23
CA ASN A 74 -0.33 15.83 9.49
C ASN A 74 0.55 15.13 10.55
N ILE A 75 1.77 14.73 10.15
CA ILE A 75 2.69 14.00 11.04
C ILE A 75 3.09 14.94 12.20
N PRO A 76 3.02 14.47 13.46
CA PRO A 76 3.44 15.28 14.61
C PRO A 76 4.91 15.71 14.50
N SER A 77 5.25 16.90 14.98
CA SER A 77 6.58 17.49 14.83
C SER A 77 7.70 16.76 15.60
N ASN A 78 7.35 15.88 16.52
CA ASN A 78 8.28 15.02 17.25
C ASN A 78 8.55 13.68 16.54
N TYR A 79 7.94 13.43 15.38
CA TYR A 79 8.18 12.22 14.58
C TYR A 79 9.24 12.46 13.52
N GLU A 80 9.94 11.40 13.21
CA GLU A 80 10.97 11.37 12.17
C GLU A 80 10.54 10.49 10.99
N ILE A 81 11.00 10.87 9.80
CA ILE A 81 10.78 10.13 8.55
C ILE A 81 12.11 9.63 8.04
N VAL A 82 12.21 8.33 7.81
CA VAL A 82 13.41 7.68 7.26
C VAL A 82 13.06 6.89 6.00
N PHE A 83 13.90 7.03 4.99
CA PHE A 83 13.84 6.30 3.73
C PHE A 83 14.86 5.17 3.73
N LEU A 84 14.40 3.93 3.50
CA LEU A 84 15.24 2.74 3.51
C LEU A 84 15.04 1.90 2.23
N GLN A 85 15.96 0.99 2.02
CA GLN A 85 15.83 -0.13 1.07
C GLN A 85 15.20 -1.34 1.76
N GLY A 86 14.84 -2.38 0.98
CA GLY A 86 14.45 -3.70 1.50
C GLY A 86 12.94 -3.99 1.47
N GLY A 87 12.09 -3.01 1.19
CA GLY A 87 10.63 -3.17 1.16
C GLY A 87 10.00 -3.46 2.53
N ALA A 88 8.68 -3.62 2.55
CA ALA A 88 7.93 -3.91 3.78
C ALA A 88 8.38 -5.21 4.46
N THR A 89 8.71 -6.25 3.70
CA THR A 89 9.16 -7.53 4.26
C THR A 89 10.44 -7.39 5.11
N PHE A 90 11.34 -6.48 4.76
CA PHE A 90 12.52 -6.22 5.57
C PHE A 90 12.17 -5.67 6.95
N GLN A 91 11.05 -4.96 7.08
CA GLN A 91 10.60 -4.39 8.35
C GLN A 91 10.25 -5.46 9.39
N ASN A 92 9.86 -6.65 8.96
CA ASN A 92 9.60 -7.78 9.86
C ASN A 92 10.82 -8.16 10.72
N SER A 93 12.03 -7.90 10.22
CA SER A 93 13.27 -8.09 10.98
C SER A 93 13.84 -6.78 11.53
N PHE A 94 13.71 -5.70 10.78
CA PHE A 94 14.28 -4.40 11.11
C PHE A 94 13.59 -3.77 12.34
N LEU A 95 12.26 -3.78 12.38
CA LEU A 95 11.48 -3.23 13.47
C LEU A 95 11.83 -3.88 14.82
N PRO A 96 11.78 -5.21 14.99
CA PRO A 96 12.06 -5.84 16.28
C PRO A 96 13.52 -5.67 16.74
N LEU A 97 14.47 -5.51 15.82
CA LEU A 97 15.86 -5.25 16.16
C LEU A 97 16.09 -3.84 16.72
N ASN A 98 15.31 -2.86 16.29
CA ASN A 98 15.41 -1.47 16.72
C ASN A 98 14.49 -1.13 17.91
N PHE A 99 13.50 -1.96 18.17
CA PHE A 99 12.54 -1.82 19.28
C PHE A 99 12.48 -3.13 20.10
N PRO A 100 13.58 -3.54 20.76
CA PRO A 100 13.70 -4.87 21.39
C PRO A 100 12.71 -5.10 22.54
N ASN A 101 12.16 -4.04 23.12
CA ASN A 101 11.14 -4.16 24.16
C ASN A 101 9.78 -4.64 23.63
N LEU A 102 9.59 -4.67 22.30
CA LEU A 102 8.37 -5.21 21.70
C LEU A 102 8.15 -6.68 22.04
N ASN A 103 9.22 -7.47 22.15
CA ASN A 103 9.14 -8.91 22.39
C ASN A 103 8.42 -9.31 23.70
N LYS A 104 8.27 -8.38 24.65
CA LYS A 104 7.68 -8.63 25.96
C LYS A 104 6.24 -8.16 26.10
N ASP A 105 5.82 -7.22 25.22
CA ASP A 105 4.63 -6.44 25.47
C ASP A 105 3.86 -6.08 24.19
N ILE A 106 3.95 -6.93 23.19
CA ILE A 106 3.21 -6.72 21.92
C ILE A 106 2.19 -7.83 21.67
N ILE A 107 1.00 -7.44 21.21
CA ILE A 107 0.02 -8.34 20.65
C ILE A 107 -0.07 -8.11 19.15
N PHE A 108 -0.26 -9.17 18.38
CA PHE A 108 -0.47 -9.10 16.93
C PHE A 108 -1.94 -9.24 16.60
N LEU A 109 -2.48 -8.26 15.87
CA LEU A 109 -3.80 -8.38 15.27
C LEU A 109 -3.64 -8.94 13.84
N LEU A 110 -4.01 -10.19 13.66
CA LEU A 110 -3.88 -10.91 12.40
C LEU A 110 -5.21 -10.83 11.63
N THR A 111 -5.29 -9.91 10.68
CA THR A 111 -6.46 -9.72 9.82
C THR A 111 -6.32 -10.40 8.47
N GLY A 112 -5.11 -10.82 8.10
CA GLY A 112 -4.86 -11.50 6.83
C GLY A 112 -3.43 -12.00 6.68
N THR A 113 -3.07 -12.19 5.44
CA THR A 113 -1.82 -12.86 5.05
C THR A 113 -0.56 -12.09 5.46
N TRP A 114 -0.57 -10.75 5.34
CA TRP A 114 0.63 -9.94 5.65
C TRP A 114 0.86 -9.81 7.15
N GLY A 115 -0.19 -9.58 7.94
CA GLY A 115 -0.09 -9.57 9.40
C GLY A 115 0.40 -10.91 9.92
N LYS A 116 -0.11 -12.03 9.37
CA LYS A 116 0.37 -13.38 9.71
C LYS A 116 1.85 -13.56 9.40
N LYS A 117 2.30 -13.12 8.21
CA LYS A 117 3.71 -13.22 7.83
C LYS A 117 4.62 -12.45 8.79
N THR A 118 4.22 -11.23 9.16
CA THR A 118 4.99 -10.43 10.13
C THR A 118 5.07 -11.13 11.48
N TYR A 119 3.95 -11.67 11.96
CA TYR A 119 3.92 -12.45 13.19
C TYR A 119 4.85 -13.66 13.15
N ASP A 120 4.83 -14.43 12.07
CA ASP A 120 5.68 -15.60 11.89
C ASP A 120 7.18 -15.21 11.92
N ASP A 121 7.56 -14.13 11.20
CA ASP A 121 8.94 -13.63 11.16
C ASP A 121 9.40 -13.11 12.55
N PHE A 122 8.54 -12.41 13.32
CA PHE A 122 8.84 -11.97 14.68
C PHE A 122 9.05 -13.14 15.62
N ASN A 123 8.23 -14.19 15.54
CA ASN A 123 8.38 -15.38 16.36
C ASN A 123 9.73 -16.09 16.15
N LEU A 124 10.28 -16.07 14.93
CA LEU A 124 11.60 -16.63 14.65
C LEU A 124 12.72 -15.85 15.35
N LEU A 125 12.57 -14.53 15.50
CA LEU A 125 13.60 -13.69 16.13
C LEU A 125 13.55 -13.74 17.66
N PHE A 126 12.39 -13.88 18.26
CA PHE A 126 12.22 -13.75 19.70
C PHE A 126 12.08 -15.08 20.47
N VAL A 127 12.03 -16.20 19.78
CA VAL A 127 12.02 -17.57 20.38
C VAL A 127 10.90 -17.77 21.43
N ASN A 128 9.88 -16.93 21.45
CA ASN A 128 8.77 -17.00 22.41
C ASN A 128 7.44 -16.89 21.70
N ASN A 129 6.43 -17.54 22.26
CA ASN A 129 5.05 -17.45 21.79
C ASN A 129 4.52 -16.02 21.98
N LEU A 130 4.62 -15.20 20.96
CA LEU A 130 4.01 -13.87 20.93
C LEU A 130 2.48 -14.00 20.97
N ASN A 131 1.83 -13.08 21.68
CA ASN A 131 0.38 -13.06 21.75
C ASN A 131 -0.21 -12.56 20.41
N LYS A 132 -1.34 -13.14 20.02
CA LYS A 132 -2.06 -12.76 18.81
C LYS A 132 -3.56 -12.87 19.00
N ILE A 133 -4.29 -12.01 18.29
CA ILE A 133 -5.72 -12.13 18.03
C ILE A 133 -5.88 -12.37 16.52
N THR A 134 -6.67 -13.35 16.14
CA THR A 134 -6.94 -13.65 14.72
C THR A 134 -8.35 -13.19 14.38
N TYR A 135 -8.48 -12.34 13.36
CA TYR A 135 -9.75 -11.93 12.83
C TYR A 135 -10.52 -13.12 12.24
N ASN A 136 -11.72 -13.37 12.72
CA ASN A 136 -12.62 -14.45 12.30
C ASN A 136 -14.02 -13.88 12.01
N ASN A 137 -14.14 -12.94 11.08
CA ASN A 137 -15.38 -12.24 10.76
C ASN A 137 -16.04 -11.54 11.95
N HIS A 138 -15.24 -11.11 12.93
CA HIS A 138 -15.69 -10.29 14.05
C HIS A 138 -16.25 -8.95 13.54
N THR A 139 -17.23 -8.39 14.26
CA THR A 139 -17.54 -6.96 14.14
C THR A 139 -16.41 -6.12 14.77
N LEU A 140 -16.32 -4.84 14.45
CA LEU A 140 -15.35 -3.93 15.07
C LEU A 140 -15.50 -3.92 16.60
N LYS A 141 -16.73 -3.96 17.09
CA LYS A 141 -17.01 -4.01 18.53
C LYS A 141 -16.44 -5.27 19.17
N GLN A 142 -16.73 -6.45 18.61
CA GLN A 142 -16.21 -7.73 19.13
C GLN A 142 -14.68 -7.75 19.16
N LEU A 143 -14.06 -7.24 18.11
CA LEU A 143 -12.61 -7.14 18.02
C LEU A 143 -12.03 -6.19 19.06
N THR A 144 -12.66 -5.02 19.27
CA THR A 144 -12.25 -4.05 20.30
C THR A 144 -12.42 -4.64 21.71
N ASP A 145 -13.51 -5.32 21.97
CA ASP A 145 -13.76 -5.98 23.28
C ASP A 145 -12.70 -7.04 23.54
N GLU A 146 -12.36 -7.90 22.56
CA GLU A 146 -11.31 -8.92 22.72
C GLU A 146 -9.92 -8.30 22.97
N ILE A 147 -9.55 -7.25 22.21
CA ILE A 147 -8.29 -6.53 22.37
C ILE A 147 -8.20 -5.88 23.76
N SER A 148 -9.31 -5.35 24.28
CA SER A 148 -9.34 -4.69 25.61
C SER A 148 -9.05 -5.65 26.77
N LEU A 149 -9.31 -6.93 26.59
CA LEU A 149 -9.04 -7.98 27.59
C LEU A 149 -7.55 -8.40 27.64
N THR A 150 -6.73 -7.92 26.69
CA THR A 150 -5.31 -8.26 26.66
C THR A 150 -4.48 -7.35 27.54
N ASN A 151 -3.44 -7.91 28.19
CA ASN A 151 -2.55 -7.17 29.08
C ASN A 151 -1.40 -6.42 28.36
N GLN A 152 -1.25 -6.61 27.04
CA GLN A 152 -0.22 -5.96 26.24
C GLN A 152 -0.61 -4.50 25.96
N ASP A 153 0.33 -3.57 26.19
CA ASP A 153 0.13 -2.16 25.88
C ASP A 153 0.38 -1.82 24.40
N LYS A 154 1.11 -2.69 23.69
CA LYS A 154 1.51 -2.49 22.29
C LYS A 154 0.80 -3.45 21.36
N MET A 155 0.50 -2.98 20.15
CA MET A 155 -0.12 -3.80 19.13
C MET A 155 0.52 -3.58 17.76
N PHE A 156 0.80 -4.70 17.08
CA PHE A 156 1.12 -4.68 15.64
C PHE A 156 -0.14 -5.02 14.83
N LEU A 157 -0.36 -4.27 13.76
CA LEU A 157 -1.39 -4.55 12.77
C LEU A 157 -0.96 -4.18 11.35
N THR A 158 -1.58 -4.81 10.37
CA THR A 158 -1.57 -4.38 8.97
C THR A 158 -2.87 -3.62 8.72
N SER A 159 -2.78 -2.32 8.40
CA SER A 159 -3.97 -1.46 8.24
C SER A 159 -4.83 -1.90 7.05
N ASN A 160 -4.21 -2.42 6.00
CA ASN A 160 -4.89 -2.92 4.81
C ASN A 160 -4.24 -4.20 4.26
N GLU A 161 -4.95 -5.30 4.34
CA GLU A 161 -4.53 -6.60 3.79
C GLU A 161 -4.82 -6.67 2.28
N THR A 162 -3.77 -6.47 1.50
CA THR A 162 -3.83 -6.40 0.02
C THR A 162 -4.39 -7.67 -0.63
N ILE A 163 -4.21 -8.83 0.04
CA ILE A 163 -4.62 -10.15 -0.46
C ILE A 163 -6.05 -10.46 -0.03
N ASP A 164 -6.38 -10.12 1.21
CA ASP A 164 -7.61 -10.55 1.86
C ASP A 164 -8.71 -9.49 1.75
N GLY A 165 -8.38 -8.25 1.35
CA GLY A 165 -9.33 -7.15 1.15
C GLY A 165 -9.90 -6.55 2.42
N ILE A 166 -9.24 -6.79 3.56
CA ILE A 166 -9.63 -6.30 4.88
C ILE A 166 -8.88 -5.02 5.18
N GLN A 167 -9.57 -3.95 5.60
CA GLN A 167 -8.99 -2.68 5.99
C GLN A 167 -9.48 -2.22 7.37
N LEU A 168 -8.54 -1.90 8.24
CA LEU A 168 -8.76 -1.32 9.55
C LEU A 168 -8.51 0.19 9.48
N ARG A 169 -9.55 1.01 9.49
CA ARG A 169 -9.43 2.47 9.46
C ARG A 169 -9.57 3.13 10.84
N ASN A 170 -10.24 2.44 11.75
CA ASN A 170 -10.54 2.91 13.10
C ASN A 170 -9.63 2.29 14.17
N PHE A 171 -8.36 2.02 13.82
CA PHE A 171 -7.42 1.32 14.71
C PHE A 171 -7.09 2.11 16.00
N ASN A 172 -7.26 3.42 16.02
CA ASN A 172 -7.11 4.23 17.24
C ASN A 172 -8.12 3.84 18.34
N SER A 173 -9.26 3.24 17.98
CA SER A 173 -10.26 2.76 18.96
C SER A 173 -9.75 1.61 19.82
N PHE A 174 -8.66 0.95 19.44
CA PHE A 174 -8.10 -0.17 20.19
C PHE A 174 -7.36 0.24 21.49
N ASN A 175 -7.08 1.53 21.66
CA ASN A 175 -6.40 2.08 22.84
C ASN A 175 -5.09 1.35 23.21
N LYS A 176 -4.28 1.06 22.18
CA LYS A 176 -2.95 0.43 22.28
C LYS A 176 -1.92 1.32 21.61
N GLN A 177 -0.65 1.20 21.98
CA GLN A 177 0.48 1.79 21.25
C GLN A 177 0.69 1.01 19.94
N LEU A 178 0.60 1.69 18.80
CA LEU A 178 0.43 1.06 17.50
C LEU A 178 1.71 1.03 16.68
N TYR A 179 2.01 -0.14 16.13
CA TYR A 179 3.05 -0.41 15.13
C TYR A 179 2.36 -0.93 13.87
N ILE A 180 2.41 -0.19 12.76
CA ILE A 180 1.48 -0.38 11.65
C ILE A 180 2.22 -0.59 10.33
N ASP A 181 1.87 -1.67 9.62
CA ASP A 181 2.14 -1.78 8.18
C ASP A 181 1.02 -1.07 7.39
N MET A 182 1.35 0.08 6.81
CA MET A 182 0.45 0.85 5.94
C MET A 182 0.84 0.76 4.46
N SER A 183 1.55 -0.29 4.03
CA SER A 183 2.10 -0.38 2.68
C SER A 183 1.08 -0.21 1.56
N SER A 184 -0.17 -0.60 1.77
CA SER A 184 -1.18 -0.57 0.72
C SER A 184 -2.21 0.54 0.83
N ASP A 185 -2.19 1.32 1.91
CA ASP A 185 -3.17 2.37 2.13
C ASP A 185 -2.63 3.69 2.70
N ILE A 186 -1.30 3.79 2.91
CA ILE A 186 -0.69 5.07 3.27
C ILE A 186 -1.02 6.15 2.23
N CYS A 187 -1.30 7.36 2.68
CA CYS A 187 -1.74 8.49 1.85
C CYS A 187 -3.04 8.22 1.06
N SER A 188 -3.88 7.28 1.48
CA SER A 188 -5.18 7.05 0.84
C SER A 188 -6.37 7.60 1.64
N TYR A 189 -6.18 7.87 2.92
CA TYR A 189 -7.15 8.45 3.84
C TYR A 189 -6.45 9.14 5.01
N LYS A 190 -7.19 9.96 5.77
CA LYS A 190 -6.72 10.62 6.99
C LYS A 190 -6.89 9.68 8.19
N PHE A 191 -5.91 9.67 9.09
CA PHE A 191 -5.98 8.96 10.37
C PHE A 191 -5.37 9.81 11.49
N SER A 192 -5.67 9.47 12.74
CA SER A 192 -5.06 10.11 13.91
C SER A 192 -3.72 9.46 14.22
N TRP A 193 -2.72 10.29 14.58
CA TRP A 193 -1.42 9.85 15.09
C TRP A 193 -1.45 9.50 16.59
N GLU A 194 -2.59 9.64 17.23
CA GLU A 194 -2.74 9.26 18.64
C GLU A 194 -2.41 7.79 18.83
N ASN A 195 -1.51 7.51 19.76
CA ASN A 195 -1.00 6.16 20.07
C ASN A 195 -0.26 5.45 18.91
N VAL A 196 0.00 6.10 17.79
CA VAL A 196 0.80 5.50 16.71
C VAL A 196 2.28 5.75 17.00
N GLU A 197 3.09 4.72 17.21
CA GLU A 197 4.52 4.86 17.52
C GLU A 197 5.41 4.60 16.30
N TYR A 198 4.93 3.76 15.38
CA TYR A 198 5.70 3.36 14.21
C TYR A 198 4.79 3.00 13.04
N VAL A 199 5.07 3.58 11.90
CA VAL A 199 4.44 3.23 10.61
C VAL A 199 5.53 2.90 9.61
N PHE A 200 5.31 1.87 8.82
CA PHE A 200 6.10 1.66 7.61
C PHE A 200 5.25 1.41 6.38
N ALA A 201 5.82 1.70 5.22
CA ALA A 201 5.17 1.46 3.95
C ALA A 201 6.17 1.19 2.81
N GLY A 202 5.91 0.15 2.04
CA GLY A 202 6.60 -0.05 0.76
C GLY A 202 6.04 0.89 -0.32
N ALA A 203 6.92 1.57 -1.05
CA ALA A 203 6.51 2.62 -1.99
C ALA A 203 5.73 2.13 -3.22
N GLN A 204 5.88 0.86 -3.61
CA GLN A 204 5.40 0.30 -4.88
C GLN A 204 3.88 0.24 -5.07
N LYS A 205 3.10 0.70 -4.10
CA LYS A 205 1.62 0.71 -4.13
C LYS A 205 1.09 2.13 -4.36
N ASN A 206 1.02 2.97 -3.33
CA ASN A 206 0.52 4.35 -3.44
C ASN A 206 1.61 5.41 -3.68
N LEU A 207 2.86 5.11 -3.39
CA LEU A 207 3.92 6.12 -3.26
C LEU A 207 4.95 6.13 -4.40
N GLY A 208 4.85 5.20 -5.36
CA GLY A 208 5.80 5.18 -6.47
C GLY A 208 6.20 3.78 -6.93
N ILE A 209 7.52 3.56 -7.06
CA ILE A 209 8.11 2.33 -7.59
C ILE A 209 8.73 1.44 -6.49
N PRO A 210 9.00 0.15 -6.77
CA PRO A 210 9.66 -0.72 -5.80
C PRO A 210 11.08 -0.26 -5.46
N GLY A 211 11.61 -0.79 -4.33
CA GLY A 211 12.97 -0.54 -3.87
C GLY A 211 13.10 0.49 -2.75
N LEU A 212 12.01 1.18 -2.41
CA LEU A 212 11.96 2.18 -1.34
C LEU A 212 10.96 1.74 -0.26
N THR A 213 11.35 1.91 1.00
CA THR A 213 10.49 1.79 2.18
C THR A 213 10.53 3.10 2.95
N ILE A 214 9.37 3.56 3.36
CA ILE A 214 9.21 4.74 4.21
C ILE A 214 8.96 4.25 5.63
N ILE A 215 9.64 4.85 6.61
CA ILE A 215 9.39 4.66 8.03
C ILE A 215 9.05 6.02 8.64
N ILE A 216 8.03 6.06 9.48
CA ILE A 216 7.62 7.22 10.26
C ILE A 216 7.47 6.77 11.70
N PHE A 217 8.17 7.39 12.64
CA PHE A 217 8.22 6.90 14.01
C PHE A 217 8.54 8.02 15.02
N ASP A 218 8.19 7.80 16.29
CA ASP A 218 8.65 8.63 17.41
C ASP A 218 10.09 8.22 17.80
N PRO A 219 11.12 9.05 17.56
CA PRO A 219 12.51 8.72 17.88
C PRO A 219 12.76 8.52 19.37
N ASN A 220 11.92 9.06 20.26
CA ASN A 220 12.05 8.85 21.70
C ASN A 220 11.76 7.40 22.12
N LYS A 221 11.14 6.61 21.26
CA LYS A 221 10.84 5.20 21.48
C LYS A 221 11.93 4.26 20.96
N LEU A 222 12.87 4.81 20.19
CA LEU A 222 14.00 4.05 19.67
C LEU A 222 14.91 3.59 20.81
N ASN A 223 15.20 2.31 20.86
CA ASN A 223 16.12 1.74 21.82
C ASN A 223 17.24 1.00 21.10
N VAL A 224 18.28 1.78 20.76
CA VAL A 224 19.40 1.28 19.96
C VAL A 224 20.21 0.26 20.74
N GLN A 225 20.35 -0.93 20.18
CA GLN A 225 21.23 -1.98 20.68
C GLN A 225 22.52 -2.09 19.84
N ASN A 226 23.43 -2.93 20.31
CA ASN A 226 24.65 -3.25 19.56
C ASN A 226 24.33 -4.22 18.40
N ILE A 227 23.84 -3.67 17.30
CA ILE A 227 23.48 -4.40 16.07
C ILE A 227 24.32 -3.87 14.90
N PRO A 228 24.46 -4.63 13.80
CA PRO A 228 25.20 -4.18 12.62
C PRO A 228 24.74 -2.81 12.13
N SER A 229 25.69 -1.98 11.70
CA SER A 229 25.47 -0.56 11.40
C SER A 229 24.32 -0.29 10.41
N TYR A 230 24.17 -1.12 9.37
CA TYR A 230 23.08 -0.98 8.40
C TYR A 230 21.71 -1.31 8.99
N LEU A 231 21.65 -2.20 9.98
CA LEU A 231 20.40 -2.58 10.66
C LEU A 231 20.00 -1.59 11.75
N ASN A 232 20.85 -0.62 12.08
CA ASN A 232 20.62 0.34 13.15
C ASN A 232 19.90 1.58 12.60
N LEU A 233 18.63 1.76 12.98
CA LEU A 233 17.76 2.87 12.54
C LEU A 233 18.34 4.24 12.93
N GLN A 234 19.05 4.33 14.08
CA GLN A 234 19.69 5.58 14.48
C GLN A 234 20.72 6.07 13.45
N ASN A 235 21.50 5.15 12.86
CA ASN A 235 22.46 5.53 11.83
C ASN A 235 21.78 6.13 10.57
N HIS A 236 20.62 5.60 10.21
CA HIS A 236 19.85 6.13 9.08
C HIS A 236 19.21 7.48 9.41
N LEU A 237 18.76 7.65 10.65
CA LEU A 237 18.23 8.92 11.16
C LEU A 237 19.33 10.00 11.16
N ASP A 238 20.46 9.74 11.80
CA ASP A 238 21.60 10.68 11.92
C ASP A 238 22.18 11.13 10.57
N LYS A 239 22.02 10.30 9.55
CA LYS A 239 22.47 10.56 8.17
C LYS A 239 21.34 10.98 7.23
N ASN A 240 20.21 11.41 7.75
CA ASN A 240 19.06 11.87 6.95
C ASN A 240 18.67 10.90 5.84
N SER A 241 18.61 9.59 6.14
CA SER A 241 18.35 8.50 5.19
C SER A 241 19.50 8.22 4.19
N LEU A 242 20.65 8.87 4.33
CA LEU A 242 21.81 8.78 3.43
C LEU A 242 23.01 8.08 4.08
N PHE A 243 22.76 7.14 4.98
CA PHE A 243 23.80 6.35 5.63
C PHE A 243 24.63 5.54 4.62
N ASN A 244 23.97 4.97 3.61
CA ASN A 244 24.58 4.37 2.42
C ASN A 244 23.98 5.02 1.17
N THR A 245 24.42 4.62 -0.02
CA THR A 245 23.82 5.08 -1.27
C THR A 245 22.36 4.61 -1.34
N PRO A 246 21.37 5.53 -1.29
CA PRO A 246 19.97 5.18 -1.29
C PRO A 246 19.46 4.86 -2.71
N PRO A 247 18.24 4.35 -2.89
CA PRO A 247 17.60 4.19 -4.19
C PRO A 247 17.16 5.57 -4.72
N THR A 248 18.12 6.37 -5.23
CA THR A 248 17.92 7.78 -5.60
C THR A 248 16.74 8.00 -6.51
N PHE A 249 16.59 7.17 -7.53
CA PHE A 249 15.47 7.27 -8.46
C PHE A 249 14.12 6.95 -7.81
N SER A 250 14.05 5.96 -6.91
CA SER A 250 12.80 5.66 -6.19
C SER A 250 12.40 6.79 -5.25
N ILE A 251 13.36 7.47 -4.62
CA ILE A 251 13.10 8.66 -3.77
C ILE A 251 12.63 9.84 -4.65
N TYR A 252 13.21 10.02 -5.82
CA TYR A 252 12.74 11.03 -6.76
C TYR A 252 11.30 10.75 -7.23
N VAL A 253 10.99 9.50 -7.59
CA VAL A 253 9.61 9.13 -7.96
C VAL A 253 8.64 9.37 -6.79
N LEU A 254 9.04 9.05 -5.55
CA LEU A 254 8.26 9.38 -4.36
C LEU A 254 7.98 10.87 -4.27
N TYR A 255 9.01 11.72 -4.44
CA TYR A 255 8.88 13.17 -4.42
C TYR A 255 7.84 13.68 -5.42
N GLU A 256 7.88 13.18 -6.65
CA GLU A 256 6.92 13.54 -7.69
C GLU A 256 5.49 13.03 -7.39
N MET A 257 5.38 11.84 -6.80
CA MET A 257 4.09 11.32 -6.33
C MET A 257 3.47 12.19 -5.23
N LEU A 258 4.27 12.64 -4.27
CA LEU A 258 3.80 13.51 -3.18
C LEU A 258 3.40 14.89 -3.70
N ASN A 259 4.15 15.46 -4.64
CA ASN A 259 3.78 16.71 -5.33
C ASN A 259 2.45 16.55 -6.09
N TRP A 260 2.30 15.44 -6.83
CA TRP A 260 1.06 15.14 -7.52
C TRP A 260 -0.13 15.06 -6.54
N MET A 261 0.01 14.35 -5.42
CA MET A 261 -1.04 14.26 -4.39
C MET A 261 -1.40 15.63 -3.81
N LYS A 262 -0.40 16.46 -3.51
CA LYS A 262 -0.60 17.84 -3.02
C LYS A 262 -1.37 18.68 -4.06
N ASN A 263 -0.97 18.60 -5.33
CA ASN A 263 -1.57 19.37 -6.41
C ASN A 263 -3.01 18.92 -6.76
N LEU A 264 -3.38 17.67 -6.47
CA LEU A 264 -4.76 17.20 -6.57
C LEU A 264 -5.71 17.80 -5.52
N GLY A 265 -5.19 18.45 -4.47
CA GLY A 265 -5.99 18.97 -3.35
C GLY A 265 -5.70 18.27 -2.02
N GLY A 266 -4.59 17.50 -1.97
CA GLY A 266 -4.13 16.83 -0.75
C GLY A 266 -4.96 15.62 -0.36
N LEU A 267 -4.73 15.16 0.87
CA LEU A 267 -5.27 13.88 1.33
C LEU A 267 -6.80 13.88 1.48
N GLU A 268 -7.41 15.03 1.77
CA GLU A 268 -8.87 15.12 1.87
C GLU A 268 -9.58 14.84 0.54
N TYR A 269 -9.07 15.43 -0.53
CA TYR A 269 -9.59 15.17 -1.87
C TYR A 269 -9.36 13.71 -2.30
N ILE A 270 -8.16 13.18 -2.02
CA ILE A 270 -7.79 11.80 -2.35
C ILE A 270 -8.69 10.79 -1.60
N GLU A 271 -8.91 10.98 -0.31
CA GLU A 271 -9.79 10.14 0.50
C GLU A 271 -11.22 10.12 -0.05
N ASN A 272 -11.79 11.30 -0.33
CA ASN A 272 -13.12 11.39 -0.92
C ASN A 272 -13.19 10.69 -2.29
N LEU A 273 -12.18 10.89 -3.14
CA LEU A 273 -12.11 10.22 -4.45
C LEU A 273 -12.03 8.69 -4.29
N ASN A 274 -11.17 8.20 -3.38
CA ASN A 274 -11.02 6.77 -3.11
C ASN A 274 -12.32 6.15 -2.58
N ARG A 275 -13.03 6.88 -1.71
CA ARG A 275 -14.33 6.47 -1.19
C ARG A 275 -15.36 6.36 -2.31
N VAL A 276 -15.54 7.39 -3.13
CA VAL A 276 -16.49 7.39 -4.25
C VAL A 276 -16.20 6.25 -5.23
N LYS A 277 -14.93 5.99 -5.56
CA LYS A 277 -14.52 4.88 -6.42
C LYS A 277 -14.89 3.52 -5.83
N SER A 278 -14.52 3.28 -4.57
CA SER A 278 -14.78 1.99 -3.91
C SER A 278 -16.27 1.76 -3.67
N GLU A 279 -17.02 2.77 -3.24
CA GLU A 279 -18.48 2.69 -3.07
C GLU A 279 -19.17 2.32 -4.39
N SER A 280 -18.73 2.88 -5.53
CA SER A 280 -19.28 2.52 -6.84
C SER A 280 -19.06 1.04 -7.17
N VAL A 281 -17.88 0.50 -6.83
CA VAL A 281 -17.57 -0.92 -7.09
C VAL A 281 -18.42 -1.81 -6.15
N TYR A 282 -18.41 -1.51 -4.84
CA TYR A 282 -19.19 -2.32 -3.89
C TYR A 282 -20.69 -2.28 -4.17
N ALA A 283 -21.26 -1.12 -4.51
CA ALA A 283 -22.67 -1.01 -4.89
C ALA A 283 -23.02 -1.90 -6.10
N PHE A 284 -22.12 -1.96 -7.09
CA PHE A 284 -22.28 -2.87 -8.23
C PHE A 284 -22.21 -4.34 -7.79
N LEU A 285 -21.21 -4.72 -6.99
CA LEU A 285 -21.05 -6.09 -6.52
C LEU A 285 -22.24 -6.55 -5.66
N ASP A 286 -22.72 -5.70 -4.76
CA ASP A 286 -23.86 -5.97 -3.88
C ASP A 286 -25.18 -6.07 -4.67
N SER A 287 -25.35 -5.30 -5.76
CA SER A 287 -26.53 -5.43 -6.63
C SER A 287 -26.54 -6.72 -7.47
N HIS A 288 -25.44 -7.47 -7.48
CA HIS A 288 -25.29 -8.76 -8.16
C HIS A 288 -24.93 -9.89 -7.16
N GLU A 289 -25.42 -9.79 -5.93
CA GLU A 289 -25.13 -10.77 -4.87
C GLU A 289 -25.62 -12.19 -5.19
N ASP A 290 -26.52 -12.36 -6.14
CA ASP A 290 -26.98 -13.66 -6.65
C ASP A 290 -25.88 -14.43 -7.40
N ILE A 291 -24.96 -13.73 -8.08
CA ILE A 291 -23.87 -14.32 -8.88
C ILE A 291 -22.47 -13.98 -8.38
N ILE A 292 -22.29 -12.90 -7.58
CA ILE A 292 -21.01 -12.45 -7.03
C ILE A 292 -21.03 -12.63 -5.51
N GLN A 293 -19.85 -12.94 -4.96
CA GLN A 293 -19.60 -12.98 -3.52
C GLN A 293 -18.45 -12.06 -3.14
N VAL A 294 -18.69 -11.16 -2.19
CA VAL A 294 -17.67 -10.38 -1.50
C VAL A 294 -17.36 -11.06 -0.16
N PRO A 295 -16.15 -11.59 0.06
CA PRO A 295 -15.86 -12.42 1.23
C PRO A 295 -15.62 -11.62 2.52
N VAL A 296 -15.61 -10.29 2.45
CA VAL A 296 -15.25 -9.40 3.57
C VAL A 296 -16.50 -8.73 4.13
N ASN A 297 -16.62 -8.72 5.46
CA ASN A 297 -17.66 -7.99 6.19
C ASN A 297 -17.61 -6.49 5.85
N ASP A 298 -18.76 -5.85 5.71
CA ASP A 298 -18.92 -4.45 5.27
C ASP A 298 -18.09 -3.45 6.10
N GLU A 299 -18.00 -3.66 7.43
CA GLU A 299 -17.22 -2.81 8.33
C GLU A 299 -15.71 -2.78 8.00
N PHE A 300 -15.21 -3.84 7.36
CA PHE A 300 -13.78 -4.03 7.05
C PHE A 300 -13.48 -4.06 5.55
N ARG A 301 -14.46 -3.78 4.69
CA ARG A 301 -14.23 -3.68 3.25
C ARG A 301 -13.18 -2.64 2.92
N SER A 302 -12.16 -3.05 2.18
CA SER A 302 -11.05 -2.20 1.80
C SER A 302 -11.44 -1.18 0.73
N LEU A 303 -11.08 0.08 0.94
CA LEU A 303 -11.16 1.11 -0.10
C LEU A 303 -10.04 0.97 -1.14
N SER A 304 -8.95 0.28 -0.77
CA SER A 304 -7.73 0.16 -1.58
C SER A 304 -7.63 -1.14 -2.37
N ASN A 305 -8.15 -2.27 -1.82
CA ASN A 305 -8.07 -3.58 -2.47
C ASN A 305 -9.41 -4.30 -2.34
N ILE A 306 -10.23 -4.20 -3.36
CA ILE A 306 -11.55 -4.81 -3.40
C ILE A 306 -11.43 -6.23 -3.92
N ILE A 307 -11.86 -7.21 -3.13
CA ILE A 307 -11.78 -8.64 -3.44
C ILE A 307 -13.20 -9.18 -3.64
N PHE A 308 -13.39 -9.94 -4.70
CA PHE A 308 -14.63 -10.66 -4.95
C PHE A 308 -14.40 -11.93 -5.78
N ASN A 309 -15.39 -12.79 -5.80
CA ASN A 309 -15.41 -14.01 -6.61
C ASN A 309 -16.77 -14.14 -7.25
N PHE A 310 -16.83 -14.77 -8.41
CA PHE A 310 -18.09 -15.29 -8.89
C PHE A 310 -18.47 -16.55 -8.11
N LYS A 311 -19.75 -16.77 -7.83
CA LYS A 311 -20.25 -18.00 -7.20
C LYS A 311 -19.96 -19.24 -8.06
N ASN A 312 -20.09 -19.10 -9.38
CA ASN A 312 -19.53 -20.05 -10.32
C ASN A 312 -18.03 -19.79 -10.50
N LYS A 313 -17.20 -20.68 -9.99
CA LYS A 313 -15.72 -20.53 -10.01
C LYS A 313 -15.10 -20.49 -11.41
N ASP A 314 -15.76 -21.07 -12.40
CA ASP A 314 -15.30 -21.01 -13.79
C ASP A 314 -15.38 -19.59 -14.34
N TYR A 315 -16.26 -18.74 -13.80
CA TYR A 315 -16.42 -17.35 -14.21
C TYR A 315 -15.26 -16.46 -13.73
N ASP A 316 -14.58 -16.79 -12.65
CA ASP A 316 -13.39 -16.03 -12.21
C ASP A 316 -12.33 -16.04 -13.33
N LYS A 317 -12.00 -17.23 -13.85
CA LYS A 317 -11.02 -17.37 -14.93
C LYS A 317 -11.51 -16.76 -16.23
N ALA A 318 -12.76 -17.02 -16.60
CA ALA A 318 -13.34 -16.48 -17.83
C ALA A 318 -13.40 -14.96 -17.83
N PHE A 319 -13.73 -14.32 -16.69
CA PHE A 319 -13.72 -12.87 -16.53
C PHE A 319 -12.32 -12.28 -16.64
N LEU A 320 -11.31 -12.93 -16.04
CA LEU A 320 -9.92 -12.47 -16.14
C LEU A 320 -9.40 -12.51 -17.59
N GLU A 321 -9.75 -13.55 -18.36
CA GLU A 321 -9.42 -13.67 -19.78
C GLU A 321 -10.17 -12.60 -20.59
N PHE A 322 -11.47 -12.43 -20.36
CA PHE A 322 -12.30 -11.38 -20.98
C PHE A 322 -11.76 -9.98 -20.69
N GLY A 323 -11.39 -9.69 -19.45
CA GLY A 323 -10.77 -8.44 -19.05
C GLY A 323 -9.47 -8.17 -19.80
N LYS A 324 -8.58 -9.17 -19.88
CA LYS A 324 -7.32 -9.05 -20.62
C LYS A 324 -7.53 -8.74 -22.11
N GLU A 325 -8.50 -9.37 -22.75
CA GLU A 325 -8.86 -9.12 -24.15
C GLU A 325 -9.39 -7.69 -24.37
N ASN A 326 -9.96 -7.07 -23.32
CA ASN A 326 -10.49 -5.71 -23.33
C ASN A 326 -9.55 -4.66 -22.70
N GLY A 327 -8.26 -5.00 -22.51
CA GLY A 327 -7.25 -4.04 -22.02
C GLY A 327 -7.19 -3.87 -20.50
N PHE A 328 -7.76 -4.78 -19.73
CA PHE A 328 -7.66 -4.75 -18.28
C PHE A 328 -6.58 -5.72 -17.81
N ILE A 329 -5.65 -5.23 -17.00
CA ILE A 329 -4.56 -6.02 -16.43
C ILE A 329 -4.51 -5.87 -14.91
N GLY A 330 -3.96 -6.89 -14.23
CA GLY A 330 -3.74 -6.87 -12.79
C GLY A 330 -4.98 -7.15 -11.94
N LEU A 331 -6.07 -7.65 -12.54
CA LEU A 331 -7.31 -8.01 -11.83
C LEU A 331 -7.23 -9.36 -11.11
N ASN A 332 -6.19 -10.16 -11.35
CA ASN A 332 -6.03 -11.46 -10.70
C ASN A 332 -5.93 -11.31 -9.18
N GLY A 333 -6.70 -12.10 -8.44
CA GLY A 333 -6.47 -12.33 -7.01
C GLY A 333 -5.09 -12.94 -6.76
N HIS A 334 -4.68 -12.97 -5.50
CA HIS A 334 -3.40 -13.59 -5.14
C HIS A 334 -3.43 -15.11 -5.36
N ARG A 335 -2.28 -15.71 -5.69
CA ARG A 335 -2.17 -17.15 -5.98
C ARG A 335 -2.69 -18.06 -4.87
N SER A 336 -2.63 -17.60 -3.61
CA SER A 336 -3.08 -18.38 -2.44
C SER A 336 -4.59 -18.39 -2.26
N VAL A 337 -5.33 -17.40 -2.78
CA VAL A 337 -6.77 -17.23 -2.55
C VAL A 337 -7.59 -17.26 -3.84
N GLY A 338 -6.99 -16.94 -5.00
CA GLY A 338 -7.70 -16.86 -6.28
C GLY A 338 -8.61 -15.63 -6.37
N GLY A 339 -9.67 -15.74 -7.18
CA GLY A 339 -10.68 -14.71 -7.37
C GLY A 339 -10.21 -13.47 -8.13
N ILE A 340 -10.96 -12.39 -8.00
CA ILE A 340 -10.71 -11.09 -8.63
C ILE A 340 -10.29 -10.08 -7.57
N ARG A 341 -9.31 -9.25 -7.88
CA ARG A 341 -8.85 -8.15 -7.03
C ARG A 341 -8.74 -6.86 -7.81
N VAL A 342 -9.49 -5.86 -7.39
CA VAL A 342 -9.40 -4.50 -7.92
C VAL A 342 -8.53 -3.68 -6.97
N SER A 343 -7.31 -3.36 -7.38
CA SER A 343 -6.41 -2.49 -6.58
C SER A 343 -6.70 -1.03 -6.91
N ASN A 344 -7.57 -0.43 -6.09
CA ASN A 344 -8.11 0.92 -6.23
C ASN A 344 -7.19 1.97 -5.57
N TYR A 345 -5.90 1.97 -5.91
CA TYR A 345 -4.95 2.95 -5.36
C TYR A 345 -5.20 4.38 -5.85
N ASN A 346 -4.49 5.34 -5.28
CA ASN A 346 -4.67 6.78 -5.56
C ASN A 346 -4.58 7.13 -7.05
N SER A 347 -3.74 6.42 -7.82
CA SER A 347 -3.53 6.65 -9.25
C SER A 347 -4.64 6.09 -10.15
N ILE A 348 -5.57 5.30 -9.61
CA ILE A 348 -6.73 4.81 -10.36
C ILE A 348 -7.75 5.95 -10.47
N THR A 349 -8.15 6.26 -11.70
CA THR A 349 -9.13 7.32 -11.96
C THR A 349 -10.56 6.80 -11.88
N LYS A 350 -11.52 7.72 -11.65
CA LYS A 350 -12.95 7.36 -11.69
C LYS A 350 -13.35 6.73 -13.05
N ASN A 351 -12.82 7.26 -14.16
CA ASN A 351 -13.08 6.70 -15.48
C ASN A 351 -12.59 5.25 -15.62
N MET A 352 -11.48 4.88 -14.99
CA MET A 352 -11.01 3.48 -15.00
C MET A 352 -11.96 2.57 -14.23
N ILE A 353 -12.56 3.07 -13.14
CA ILE A 353 -13.60 2.33 -12.39
C ILE A 353 -14.86 2.20 -13.24
N ASP A 354 -15.30 3.26 -13.91
CA ASP A 354 -16.49 3.21 -14.78
C ASP A 354 -16.30 2.23 -15.95
N ASP A 355 -15.11 2.23 -16.57
CA ASP A 355 -14.73 1.24 -17.57
C ASP A 355 -14.78 -0.21 -17.01
N LEU A 356 -14.32 -0.41 -15.76
CA LEU A 356 -14.36 -1.73 -15.11
C LEU A 356 -15.79 -2.19 -14.82
N LEU A 357 -16.66 -1.30 -14.34
CA LEU A 357 -18.06 -1.62 -14.07
C LEU A 357 -18.81 -1.96 -15.36
N SER A 358 -18.53 -1.23 -16.47
CA SER A 358 -19.04 -1.58 -17.79
C SER A 358 -18.57 -2.97 -18.24
N LEU A 359 -17.28 -3.28 -18.06
CA LEU A 359 -16.72 -4.60 -18.40
C LEU A 359 -17.41 -5.73 -17.59
N LEU A 360 -17.62 -5.53 -16.29
CA LEU A 360 -18.33 -6.49 -15.44
C LEU A 360 -19.75 -6.73 -15.91
N ASN A 361 -20.49 -5.66 -16.19
CA ASN A 361 -21.85 -5.74 -16.71
C ASN A 361 -21.92 -6.48 -18.05
N ASP A 362 -21.03 -6.17 -18.98
CA ASP A 362 -20.99 -6.83 -20.30
C ASP A 362 -20.67 -8.33 -20.17
N PHE A 363 -19.77 -8.69 -19.22
CA PHE A 363 -19.44 -10.09 -18.93
C PHE A 363 -20.66 -10.85 -18.36
N ILE A 364 -21.37 -10.24 -17.40
CA ILE A 364 -22.56 -10.84 -16.78
C ILE A 364 -23.64 -11.07 -17.85
N LEU A 365 -24.04 -10.03 -18.60
CA LEU A 365 -25.04 -10.13 -19.64
C LEU A 365 -24.72 -11.18 -20.71
N LYS A 366 -23.45 -11.36 -21.02
CA LYS A 366 -23.00 -12.37 -21.99
C LYS A 366 -23.14 -13.81 -21.48
N ASN A 367 -23.16 -14.01 -20.17
CA ASN A 367 -23.18 -15.33 -19.55
C ASN A 367 -24.51 -15.69 -18.88
N ASP A 368 -25.39 -14.70 -18.57
CA ASP A 368 -26.74 -14.93 -18.06
C ASP A 368 -27.69 -15.57 -19.11
N ASN A 369 -27.33 -15.49 -20.39
CA ASN A 369 -28.11 -16.07 -21.51
C ASN A 369 -27.65 -17.50 -21.88
N LYS A 370 -26.83 -18.14 -21.07
CA LYS A 370 -26.39 -19.52 -21.25
C LYS A 370 -26.86 -20.42 -20.13
#